data_821e27bec8c324581b50b43eefd21cc8
#
_entry.id   821e27bec8c324581b50b43eefd21cc8
#
_cell.length_a   1.000
_cell.length_b   1.000
_cell.length_c   1.000
_cell.angle_alpha   90.00
_cell.angle_beta   90.00
_cell.angle_gamma   90.00
#
_symmetry.space_group_name_H-M   'P 1'
#
loop_
_entity.id
_entity.type
_entity.pdbx_description
1 polymer ?
#
loop_
_entity_poly.entity_id
_entity_poly.type
_entity_poly.pdbx_seq_one_letter_code
_entity_poly.pdbx_strand_id
1 'polypeptide(L)'
;MNHPSLPHHNPNANVHNTIGIMMLSYDVTQFITDGCCCDALQGKRIDFSYWRALRVIEIGSHSFQYVTGVDIIGLNRLERVVIGKYCFSQRSHTFTDRYNPRFAVKDCERLKELRIGRKSFCYYGICDIDNNASLGVIEMGKMGEDGGLFNNGSLKLTSTLYSRE
;
A
#
# COMPACT_ATOMS: atom_id res chain seq x y z
N MET A 1 -37.68 23.48 -7.93
CA MET A 1 -36.54 23.41 -6.99
C MET A 1 -35.72 22.18 -7.35
N ASN A 2 -34.61 22.38 -8.06
CA ASN A 2 -33.75 21.28 -8.45
C ASN A 2 -32.84 20.93 -7.27
N HIS A 3 -33.03 19.76 -6.66
CA HIS A 3 -32.07 19.21 -5.74
C HIS A 3 -30.79 18.92 -6.52
N PRO A 4 -29.60 19.36 -6.03
CA PRO A 4 -28.34 18.90 -6.61
C PRO A 4 -28.27 17.40 -6.41
N SER A 5 -28.11 16.65 -7.49
CA SER A 5 -27.84 15.23 -7.46
C SER A 5 -26.55 15.01 -6.67
N LEU A 6 -26.62 14.18 -5.63
CA LEU A 6 -25.45 13.70 -4.92
C LEU A 6 -24.45 13.10 -5.93
N PRO A 7 -23.14 13.33 -5.76
CA PRO A 7 -22.15 12.76 -6.65
C PRO A 7 -22.35 11.25 -6.69
N HIS A 8 -22.33 10.68 -7.91
CA HIS A 8 -22.48 9.25 -8.13
C HIS A 8 -21.47 8.48 -7.28
N HIS A 9 -22.01 7.75 -6.32
CA HIS A 9 -21.25 6.88 -5.46
C HIS A 9 -20.61 5.77 -6.32
N ASN A 10 -19.31 5.87 -6.58
CA ASN A 10 -18.53 4.82 -7.23
C ASN A 10 -17.72 4.09 -6.16
N PRO A 11 -18.15 2.89 -5.73
CA PRO A 11 -17.42 2.12 -4.73
C PRO A 11 -16.05 1.61 -5.22
N ASN A 12 -15.81 1.71 -6.52
CA ASN A 12 -14.55 1.30 -7.15
C ASN A 12 -13.83 2.55 -7.64
N ALA A 13 -12.74 2.90 -6.99
CA ALA A 13 -11.95 4.04 -7.41
C ALA A 13 -10.78 3.60 -8.29
N ASN A 14 -10.84 3.98 -9.56
CA ASN A 14 -9.67 3.98 -10.43
C ASN A 14 -8.92 5.30 -10.24
N VAL A 15 -7.72 5.21 -9.71
CA VAL A 15 -6.89 6.37 -9.41
C VAL A 15 -5.85 6.53 -10.51
N HIS A 16 -6.00 7.59 -11.31
CA HIS A 16 -5.08 7.88 -12.42
C HIS A 16 -4.02 8.94 -12.06
N ASN A 17 -4.22 9.66 -10.96
CA ASN A 17 -3.29 10.70 -10.51
C ASN A 17 -3.49 11.04 -9.02
N THR A 18 -2.62 11.89 -8.51
CA THR A 18 -2.63 12.32 -7.11
C THR A 18 -3.94 13.02 -6.70
N ILE A 19 -4.56 13.78 -7.58
CA ILE A 19 -5.84 14.46 -7.30
C ILE A 19 -6.94 13.44 -7.06
N GLY A 20 -6.95 12.35 -7.85
CA GLY A 20 -7.90 11.25 -7.66
C GLY A 20 -7.85 10.65 -6.26
N ILE A 21 -6.66 10.52 -5.67
CA ILE A 21 -6.51 10.03 -4.30
C ILE A 21 -7.17 10.98 -3.29
N MET A 22 -6.96 12.28 -3.45
CA MET A 22 -7.49 13.29 -2.52
C MET A 22 -9.01 13.41 -2.58
N MET A 23 -9.63 12.95 -3.68
CA MET A 23 -11.07 13.01 -3.91
C MET A 23 -11.80 11.69 -3.62
N LEU A 24 -11.09 10.68 -3.09
CA LEU A 24 -11.71 9.40 -2.78
C LEU A 24 -12.73 9.52 -1.64
N SER A 25 -13.89 8.93 -1.87
CA SER A 25 -14.90 8.76 -0.81
C SER A 25 -14.42 7.78 0.27
N TYR A 26 -14.83 7.98 1.52
CA TYR A 26 -14.44 7.12 2.64
C TYR A 26 -14.99 5.69 2.54
N ASP A 27 -16.00 5.46 1.73
CA ASP A 27 -16.67 4.18 1.54
C ASP A 27 -16.21 3.42 0.31
N VAL A 28 -15.12 3.88 -0.32
CA VAL A 28 -14.50 3.17 -1.44
C VAL A 28 -14.08 1.75 -1.02
N THR A 29 -14.44 0.78 -1.83
CA THR A 29 -14.17 -0.65 -1.57
C THR A 29 -12.99 -1.18 -2.35
N GLN A 30 -12.60 -0.53 -3.43
CA GLN A 30 -11.45 -0.91 -4.25
C GLN A 30 -10.62 0.33 -4.58
N PHE A 31 -9.33 0.23 -4.34
CA PHE A 31 -8.33 1.22 -4.72
C PHE A 31 -7.46 0.61 -5.82
N ILE A 32 -7.62 1.09 -7.03
CA ILE A 32 -6.90 0.56 -8.19
C ILE A 32 -6.19 1.70 -8.89
N THR A 33 -4.91 1.54 -9.17
CA THR A 33 -4.15 2.49 -10.00
C THR A 33 -3.64 1.82 -11.26
N ASP A 34 -3.64 2.57 -12.33
CA ASP A 34 -2.87 2.23 -13.51
C ASP A 34 -1.36 2.32 -13.23
N GLY A 35 -0.53 1.85 -14.13
CA GLY A 35 0.91 2.03 -14.03
C GLY A 35 1.33 3.51 -14.19
N CYS A 36 2.52 3.84 -13.70
CA CYS A 36 3.12 5.19 -13.81
C CYS A 36 2.29 6.31 -13.15
N CYS A 37 1.66 6.02 -12.01
CA CYS A 37 0.77 6.94 -11.31
C CYS A 37 1.42 7.57 -10.07
N CYS A 38 1.01 8.80 -9.80
CA CYS A 38 1.05 9.40 -8.46
C CYS A 38 2.44 9.76 -7.92
N ASP A 39 3.40 10.04 -8.79
CA ASP A 39 4.75 10.45 -8.40
C ASP A 39 4.82 11.86 -7.78
N ALA A 40 3.75 12.67 -7.93
CA ALA A 40 3.64 13.97 -7.28
C ALA A 40 3.54 13.90 -5.75
N LEU A 41 3.34 12.72 -5.16
CA LEU A 41 3.39 12.50 -3.71
C LEU A 41 4.82 12.36 -3.16
N GLN A 42 5.79 12.97 -3.80
CA GLN A 42 7.18 12.92 -3.39
C GLN A 42 7.36 13.30 -1.90
N GLY A 43 8.07 12.45 -1.17
CA GLY A 43 8.36 12.66 0.24
C GLY A 43 7.15 12.52 1.18
N LYS A 44 5.99 12.13 0.67
CA LYS A 44 4.78 11.93 1.47
C LYS A 44 4.65 10.48 1.95
N ARG A 45 3.79 10.28 2.92
CA ARG A 45 3.30 8.96 3.34
C ARG A 45 1.88 8.76 2.80
N ILE A 46 1.54 7.53 2.52
CA ILE A 46 0.17 7.12 2.20
C ILE A 46 -0.34 6.27 3.35
N ASP A 47 -1.42 6.72 3.96
CA ASP A 47 -2.12 5.99 5.01
C ASP A 47 -3.48 5.52 4.47
N PHE A 48 -3.59 4.21 4.26
CA PHE A 48 -4.83 3.61 3.77
C PHE A 48 -5.87 3.42 4.87
N SER A 49 -5.55 3.61 6.13
CA SER A 49 -6.47 3.40 7.27
C SER A 49 -7.70 4.29 7.24
N TYR A 50 -7.64 5.38 6.49
CA TYR A 50 -8.79 6.26 6.27
C TYR A 50 -9.93 5.60 5.49
N TRP A 51 -9.62 4.66 4.58
CA TRP A 51 -10.61 4.00 3.72
C TRP A 51 -11.02 2.64 4.29
N ARG A 52 -11.77 2.64 5.38
CA ARG A 52 -12.11 1.44 6.15
C ARG A 52 -13.01 0.44 5.42
N ALA A 53 -13.63 0.84 4.32
CA ALA A 53 -14.45 -0.03 3.49
C ALA A 53 -13.63 -0.83 2.47
N LEU A 54 -12.33 -0.56 2.32
CA LEU A 54 -11.46 -1.21 1.34
C LEU A 54 -11.44 -2.72 1.50
N ARG A 55 -11.61 -3.39 0.38
CA ARG A 55 -11.47 -4.84 0.22
C ARG A 55 -10.30 -5.21 -0.66
N VAL A 56 -9.96 -4.34 -1.61
CA VAL A 56 -8.89 -4.58 -2.58
C VAL A 56 -8.03 -3.32 -2.74
N ILE A 57 -6.73 -3.52 -2.73
CA ILE A 57 -5.73 -2.52 -3.12
C ILE A 57 -4.90 -3.11 -4.25
N GLU A 58 -4.95 -2.50 -5.43
CA GLU A 58 -4.13 -2.88 -6.58
C GLU A 58 -3.37 -1.66 -7.09
N ILE A 59 -2.07 -1.71 -7.02
CA ILE A 59 -1.17 -0.65 -7.46
C ILE A 59 -0.44 -1.10 -8.71
N GLY A 60 -0.70 -0.41 -9.81
CA GLY A 60 -0.03 -0.66 -11.08
C GLY A 60 1.47 -0.38 -11.02
N SER A 61 2.24 -1.00 -11.90
CA SER A 61 3.71 -0.88 -11.91
C SER A 61 4.19 0.55 -12.13
N HIS A 62 5.36 0.88 -11.58
CA HIS A 62 5.98 2.22 -11.68
C HIS A 62 5.17 3.34 -11.03
N SER A 63 4.36 3.04 -10.02
CA SER A 63 3.54 4.03 -9.30
C SER A 63 4.16 4.42 -7.98
N PHE A 64 3.85 5.63 -7.52
CA PHE A 64 4.26 6.14 -6.20
C PHE A 64 5.77 6.10 -5.96
N GLN A 65 6.58 6.32 -6.97
CA GLN A 65 8.02 6.03 -6.90
C GLN A 65 8.72 6.74 -5.74
N TYR A 66 8.32 7.97 -5.42
CA TYR A 66 8.96 8.85 -4.43
C TYR A 66 8.25 8.90 -3.07
N VAL A 67 7.26 8.08 -2.85
CA VAL A 67 6.56 7.98 -1.56
C VAL A 67 7.46 7.33 -0.52
N THR A 68 7.39 7.78 0.72
CA THR A 68 8.34 7.45 1.79
C THR A 68 7.76 6.66 2.93
N GLY A 69 6.50 6.33 2.84
CA GLY A 69 5.84 5.48 3.81
C GLY A 69 4.49 5.03 3.33
N VAL A 70 4.16 3.79 3.61
CA VAL A 70 2.88 3.18 3.27
C VAL A 70 2.36 2.45 4.49
N ASP A 71 1.20 2.86 4.97
CA ASP A 71 0.52 2.24 6.09
C ASP A 71 -0.83 1.63 5.65
N ILE A 72 -0.96 0.33 5.82
CA ILE A 72 -2.17 -0.47 5.60
C ILE A 72 -2.50 -1.10 6.95
N ILE A 73 -3.25 -0.37 7.79
CA ILE A 73 -3.42 -0.75 9.21
C ILE A 73 -4.90 -0.74 9.57
N GLY A 74 -5.35 -1.81 10.22
CA GLY A 74 -6.71 -1.91 10.79
C GLY A 74 -7.82 -1.99 9.74
N LEU A 75 -7.51 -2.44 8.54
CA LEU A 75 -8.47 -2.58 7.45
C LEU A 75 -9.15 -3.96 7.50
N ASN A 76 -10.13 -4.12 8.40
CA ASN A 76 -10.76 -5.41 8.70
C ASN A 76 -11.62 -5.99 7.56
N ARG A 77 -11.83 -5.24 6.47
CA ARG A 77 -12.51 -5.72 5.27
C ARG A 77 -11.55 -6.03 4.12
N LEU A 78 -10.28 -5.67 4.28
CA LEU A 78 -9.27 -5.84 3.24
C LEU A 78 -8.98 -7.33 3.04
N GLU A 79 -9.08 -7.79 1.81
CA GLU A 79 -8.92 -9.20 1.43
C GLU A 79 -7.65 -9.42 0.59
N ARG A 80 -7.26 -8.40 -0.18
CA ARG A 80 -6.18 -8.53 -1.15
C ARG A 80 -5.41 -7.23 -1.32
N VAL A 81 -4.07 -7.36 -1.36
CA VAL A 81 -3.13 -6.29 -1.70
C VAL A 81 -2.20 -6.78 -2.79
N VAL A 82 -2.17 -6.08 -3.91
CA VAL A 82 -1.24 -6.36 -5.02
C VAL A 82 -0.52 -5.07 -5.39
N ILE A 83 0.79 -5.10 -5.32
CA ILE A 83 1.67 -3.99 -5.67
C ILE A 83 2.51 -4.42 -6.86
N GLY A 84 2.45 -3.66 -7.92
CA GLY A 84 3.17 -3.90 -9.17
C GLY A 84 4.68 -3.80 -9.02
N LYS A 85 5.39 -3.87 -10.13
CA LYS A 85 6.85 -3.77 -10.19
C LYS A 85 7.29 -2.30 -10.10
N TYR A 86 8.46 -2.05 -9.52
CA TYR A 86 9.07 -0.71 -9.45
C TYR A 86 8.21 0.35 -8.75
N CYS A 87 7.33 -0.04 -7.84
CA CYS A 87 6.57 0.87 -7.01
C CYS A 87 7.39 1.28 -5.78
N PHE A 88 7.22 2.53 -5.32
CA PHE A 88 7.93 3.00 -4.12
C PHE A 88 9.46 2.81 -4.20
N SER A 89 10.03 2.94 -5.38
CA SER A 89 11.36 2.44 -5.71
C SER A 89 12.42 3.52 -5.89
N GLN A 90 12.08 4.79 -5.80
CA GLN A 90 13.00 5.88 -6.02
C GLN A 90 13.39 6.56 -4.71
N ARG A 91 14.66 6.96 -4.65
CA ARG A 91 15.16 7.83 -3.60
C ARG A 91 14.78 9.27 -3.93
N SER A 92 14.08 9.96 -3.06
CA SER A 92 13.92 11.40 -3.20
C SER A 92 15.26 12.08 -2.93
N HIS A 93 15.71 12.96 -3.82
CA HIS A 93 16.92 13.75 -3.65
C HIS A 93 16.86 14.73 -2.46
N THR A 94 15.67 14.92 -1.89
CA THR A 94 15.45 15.73 -0.68
C THR A 94 15.61 14.93 0.62
N PHE A 95 15.92 13.64 0.52
CA PHE A 95 16.12 12.80 1.70
C PHE A 95 17.49 13.08 2.30
N THR A 96 17.49 13.81 3.40
CA THR A 96 18.53 13.65 4.41
C THR A 96 18.34 12.27 5.05
N ASP A 97 19.40 11.56 5.36
CA ASP A 97 19.45 10.19 5.92
C ASP A 97 18.61 9.94 7.20
N ARG A 98 17.78 10.90 7.60
CA ARG A 98 16.95 10.87 8.82
C ARG A 98 15.62 10.14 8.66
N TYR A 99 15.19 9.85 7.44
CA TYR A 99 13.92 9.18 7.22
C TYR A 99 14.18 7.75 6.80
N ASN A 100 13.82 6.82 7.68
CA ASN A 100 13.81 5.39 7.35
C ASN A 100 12.42 5.06 6.76
N PRO A 101 12.27 4.98 5.44
CA PRO A 101 10.97 4.69 4.83
C PRO A 101 10.45 3.34 5.32
N ARG A 102 9.14 3.31 5.60
CA ARG A 102 8.49 2.14 6.18
C ARG A 102 7.28 1.71 5.35
N PHE A 103 7.16 0.41 5.13
CA PHE A 103 5.97 -0.28 4.67
C PHE A 103 5.39 -1.10 5.82
N ALA A 104 4.14 -0.87 6.16
CA ALA A 104 3.46 -1.59 7.23
C ALA A 104 2.12 -2.17 6.76
N VAL A 105 1.88 -3.44 7.07
CA VAL A 105 0.60 -4.14 6.87
C VAL A 105 0.24 -4.82 8.18
N LYS A 106 -0.72 -4.25 8.91
CA LYS A 106 -1.03 -4.70 10.27
C LYS A 106 -2.52 -4.76 10.54
N ASP A 107 -2.90 -5.70 11.41
CA ASP A 107 -4.25 -5.76 11.96
C ASP A 107 -5.34 -5.81 10.88
N CYS A 108 -5.06 -6.47 9.75
CA CYS A 108 -5.99 -6.68 8.65
C CYS A 108 -6.55 -8.10 8.72
N GLU A 109 -7.57 -8.31 9.54
CA GLU A 109 -8.07 -9.64 9.92
C GLU A 109 -8.47 -10.53 8.74
N ARG A 110 -8.98 -9.93 7.64
CA ARG A 110 -9.46 -10.66 6.45
C ARG A 110 -8.46 -10.70 5.31
N LEU A 111 -7.30 -10.10 5.46
CA LEU A 111 -6.29 -10.08 4.41
C LEU A 111 -5.80 -11.51 4.15
N LYS A 112 -6.02 -11.99 2.94
CA LYS A 112 -5.65 -13.35 2.50
C LYS A 112 -4.41 -13.38 1.65
N GLU A 113 -4.17 -12.30 0.90
CA GLU A 113 -3.15 -12.24 -0.14
C GLU A 113 -2.42 -10.90 -0.12
N LEU A 114 -1.08 -10.97 -0.05
CA LEU A 114 -0.17 -9.85 -0.21
C LEU A 114 0.86 -10.19 -1.29
N ARG A 115 0.81 -9.48 -2.41
CA ARG A 115 1.79 -9.63 -3.50
C ARG A 115 2.54 -8.34 -3.75
N ILE A 116 3.84 -8.41 -3.84
CA ILE A 116 4.72 -7.27 -4.09
C ILE A 116 5.63 -7.59 -5.27
N GLY A 117 5.53 -6.80 -6.32
CA GLY A 117 6.32 -6.95 -7.53
C GLY A 117 7.80 -6.64 -7.31
N ARG A 118 8.65 -7.17 -8.17
CA ARG A 118 10.11 -6.96 -8.11
C ARG A 118 10.47 -5.48 -8.14
N LYS A 119 11.57 -5.15 -7.48
CA LYS A 119 12.14 -3.78 -7.43
C LYS A 119 11.17 -2.73 -6.87
N SER A 120 10.22 -3.15 -6.05
CA SER A 120 9.39 -2.25 -5.25
C SER A 120 10.02 -2.08 -3.87
N PHE A 121 9.80 -0.93 -3.24
CA PHE A 121 10.36 -0.62 -1.91
C PHE A 121 11.89 -0.74 -1.79
N CYS A 122 12.63 -0.50 -2.86
CA CYS A 122 14.11 -0.72 -2.87
C CYS A 122 14.85 0.01 -1.76
N TYR A 123 14.39 1.19 -1.38
CA TYR A 123 15.03 2.05 -0.39
C TYR A 123 14.30 2.09 0.95
N TYR A 124 13.35 1.20 1.17
CA TYR A 124 12.63 1.11 2.43
C TYR A 124 13.44 0.31 3.43
N GLY A 125 13.67 0.90 4.60
CA GLY A 125 14.44 0.26 5.67
C GLY A 125 13.62 -0.67 6.54
N ILE A 126 12.29 -0.56 6.51
CA ILE A 126 11.39 -1.35 7.36
C ILE A 126 10.25 -1.89 6.53
N CYS A 127 10.10 -3.22 6.57
CA CYS A 127 8.90 -3.94 6.13
C CYS A 127 8.31 -4.66 7.35
N ASP A 128 7.13 -4.26 7.77
CA ASP A 128 6.50 -4.74 9.00
C ASP A 128 5.11 -5.33 8.68
N ILE A 129 5.01 -6.65 8.69
CA ILE A 129 3.79 -7.42 8.43
C ILE A 129 3.42 -8.11 9.73
N ASP A 130 2.36 -7.66 10.38
CA ASP A 130 2.03 -8.11 11.72
C ASP A 130 0.53 -8.32 11.91
N ASN A 131 0.16 -9.34 12.67
CA ASN A 131 -1.19 -9.60 13.15
C ASN A 131 -2.27 -9.61 12.04
N ASN A 132 -1.99 -10.27 10.92
CA ASN A 132 -2.95 -10.48 9.82
C ASN A 132 -3.44 -11.93 9.83
N ALA A 133 -4.46 -12.22 10.64
CA ALA A 133 -4.86 -13.59 11.02
C ALA A 133 -5.26 -14.50 9.84
N SER A 134 -5.77 -13.94 8.74
CA SER A 134 -6.18 -14.72 7.55
C SER A 134 -5.12 -14.78 6.45
N LEU A 135 -3.95 -14.19 6.65
CA LEU A 135 -2.93 -14.05 5.60
C LEU A 135 -2.32 -15.42 5.27
N GLY A 136 -2.70 -15.94 4.11
CA GLY A 136 -2.26 -17.27 3.63
C GLY A 136 -1.23 -17.19 2.50
N VAL A 137 -1.17 -16.08 1.78
CA VAL A 137 -0.25 -15.91 0.64
C VAL A 137 0.53 -14.62 0.81
N ILE A 138 1.85 -14.75 0.89
CA ILE A 138 2.80 -13.65 0.77
C ILE A 138 3.72 -13.96 -0.40
N GLU A 139 3.61 -13.18 -1.46
CA GLU A 139 4.49 -13.30 -2.62
C GLU A 139 5.27 -12.00 -2.80
N MET A 140 6.57 -12.12 -2.75
CA MET A 140 7.47 -10.99 -2.92
C MET A 140 8.40 -11.27 -4.09
N GLY A 141 8.65 -10.24 -4.90
CA GLY A 141 9.68 -10.30 -5.92
C GLY A 141 11.05 -10.61 -5.31
N LYS A 142 12.05 -10.81 -6.15
CA LYS A 142 13.43 -11.13 -5.72
C LYS A 142 13.90 -10.14 -4.66
N MET A 143 14.32 -10.64 -3.52
CA MET A 143 14.99 -9.90 -2.44
C MET A 143 16.51 -10.00 -2.60
N GLY A 144 17.25 -8.98 -2.16
CA GLY A 144 18.71 -9.01 -2.09
C GLY A 144 19.42 -8.10 -3.11
N GLU A 145 20.69 -8.32 -3.33
CA GLU A 145 21.61 -7.55 -4.15
C GLU A 145 21.07 -7.30 -5.57
N ASP A 146 21.48 -6.24 -6.24
CA ASP A 146 21.01 -5.80 -7.55
C ASP A 146 19.62 -5.14 -7.62
N GLY A 147 19.24 -4.37 -6.60
CA GLY A 147 17.99 -3.57 -6.63
C GLY A 147 16.74 -4.41 -6.35
N GLY A 148 16.85 -5.41 -5.47
CA GLY A 148 15.72 -6.18 -4.96
C GLY A 148 14.82 -5.37 -4.02
N LEU A 149 13.81 -6.04 -3.46
CA LEU A 149 12.96 -5.49 -2.40
C LEU A 149 13.79 -5.24 -1.13
N PHE A 150 13.56 -4.10 -0.46
CA PHE A 150 14.14 -3.79 0.84
C PHE A 150 15.67 -4.02 0.92
N ASN A 151 16.43 -3.53 -0.05
CA ASN A 151 17.88 -3.82 -0.22
C ASN A 151 18.73 -3.66 1.05
N ASN A 152 18.42 -2.66 1.87
CA ASN A 152 19.12 -2.41 3.14
C ASN A 152 18.16 -2.43 4.31
N GLY A 153 17.01 -3.06 4.14
CA GLY A 153 15.93 -3.06 5.10
C GLY A 153 15.82 -4.34 5.91
N SER A 154 15.00 -4.28 6.93
CA SER A 154 14.59 -5.43 7.74
C SER A 154 13.15 -5.82 7.40
N LEU A 155 12.91 -7.12 7.25
CA LEU A 155 11.59 -7.71 7.17
C LEU A 155 11.22 -8.29 8.54
N LYS A 156 10.14 -7.80 9.11
CA LYS A 156 9.52 -8.38 10.29
C LYS A 156 8.19 -8.98 9.88
N LEU A 157 8.05 -10.28 10.09
CA LEU A 157 6.81 -11.02 9.90
C LEU A 157 6.42 -11.65 11.23
N THR A 158 5.31 -11.19 11.80
CA THR A 158 4.78 -11.73 13.05
C THR A 158 3.30 -12.05 12.91
N SER A 159 2.87 -13.12 13.57
CA SER A 159 1.48 -13.51 13.66
C SER A 159 1.18 -13.89 15.10
N THR A 160 0.18 -13.28 15.68
CA THR A 160 -0.33 -13.67 16.99
C THR A 160 -1.47 -14.67 16.76
N LEU A 161 -1.16 -15.94 16.83
CA LEU A 161 -2.19 -16.97 16.90
C LEU A 161 -2.77 -16.92 18.32
N TYR A 162 -3.94 -16.31 18.49
CA TYR A 162 -4.72 -16.57 19.67
C TYR A 162 -5.30 -17.99 19.55
N SER A 163 -4.73 -18.94 20.28
CA SER A 163 -5.43 -20.18 20.56
C SER A 163 -6.72 -19.80 21.33
N ARG A 164 -7.88 -19.94 20.67
CA ARG A 164 -9.14 -19.96 21.39
C ARG A 164 -9.19 -21.28 22.14
N GLU A 165 -8.97 -21.22 23.44
CA GLU A 165 -9.41 -22.28 24.35
C GLU A 165 -10.94 -22.32 24.40
#